data_cab6c646812f84dd2213241e431e6fac
#
_entry.id   cab6c646812f84dd2213241e431e6fac
#
_cell.length_a   1.000
_cell.length_b   1.000
_cell.length_c   1.000
_cell.angle_alpha   90.00
_cell.angle_beta   90.00
_cell.angle_gamma   90.00
#
_symmetry.space_group_name_H-M   'P 1'
#
loop_
_entity.id
_entity.type
_entity.pdbx_description
1 polymer ?
#
loop_
_entity_poly.entity_id
_entity_poly.type
_entity_poly.pdbx_seq_one_letter_code
_entity_poly.pdbx_strand_id
1 'polypeptide(L)' 'MEGILKFNLDDSADREAHLRAVKALDLAIALWDMDQYLRAQTKYAPDSMSDEVYKTLQETRDKLREIMSDNSIDLDELMS' A
#
# COMPACT_ATOMS: atom_id res chain seq x y z
N MET A 1 -5.29 13.99 -23.62
CA MET A 1 -5.80 12.65 -23.29
C MET A 1 -6.65 12.74 -22.03
N GLU A 2 -7.82 12.13 -22.03
CA GLU A 2 -8.72 12.11 -20.87
C GLU A 2 -8.94 10.69 -20.39
N GLY A 3 -9.08 10.51 -19.08
CA GLY A 3 -9.50 9.25 -18.50
C GLY A 3 -10.81 9.47 -17.74
N ILE A 4 -11.82 8.64 -18.00
CA ILE A 4 -13.15 8.77 -17.40
C ILE A 4 -13.58 7.42 -16.82
N LEU A 5 -14.00 7.43 -15.55
CA LEU A 5 -14.65 6.29 -14.91
C LEU A 5 -16.11 6.65 -14.63
N LYS A 6 -17.04 5.80 -15.09
CA LYS A 6 -18.48 6.06 -14.96
C LYS A 6 -19.17 4.93 -14.21
N PHE A 7 -20.00 5.28 -13.23
CA PHE A 7 -20.73 4.33 -12.39
C PHE A 7 -22.19 4.72 -12.29
N ASN A 8 -23.08 3.71 -12.31
CA ASN A 8 -24.49 3.92 -12.02
C ASN A 8 -24.69 3.79 -10.50
N LEU A 9 -24.85 4.91 -9.80
CA LEU A 9 -24.95 4.93 -8.34
C LEU A 9 -26.29 4.39 -7.79
N ASP A 10 -27.26 4.13 -8.66
CA ASP A 10 -28.51 3.48 -8.29
C ASP A 10 -28.35 1.95 -8.21
N ASP A 11 -27.32 1.40 -8.87
CA ASP A 11 -26.97 -0.02 -8.77
C ASP A 11 -25.99 -0.23 -7.61
N SER A 12 -26.29 -1.19 -6.72
CA SER A 12 -25.47 -1.42 -5.52
C SER A 12 -24.05 -1.87 -5.83
N ALA A 13 -23.84 -2.69 -6.86
CA ALA A 13 -22.51 -3.16 -7.25
C ALA A 13 -21.68 -2.01 -7.82
N ASP A 14 -22.27 -1.16 -8.66
CA ASP A 14 -21.58 0.02 -9.20
C ASP A 14 -21.27 1.06 -8.11
N ARG A 15 -22.14 1.21 -7.13
CA ARG A 15 -21.93 2.10 -6.00
C ARG A 15 -20.72 1.68 -5.17
N GLU A 16 -20.57 0.38 -4.93
CA GLU A 16 -19.38 -0.18 -4.25
C GLU A 16 -18.11 0.01 -5.08
N ALA A 17 -18.19 -0.22 -6.39
CA ALA A 17 -17.05 -0.01 -7.30
C ALA A 17 -16.63 1.47 -7.33
N HIS A 18 -17.60 2.39 -7.33
CA HIS A 18 -17.34 3.82 -7.25
C HIS A 18 -16.63 4.18 -5.95
N LEU A 19 -17.08 3.65 -4.80
CA LEU A 19 -16.45 3.91 -3.52
C LEU A 19 -14.97 3.44 -3.52
N ARG A 20 -14.70 2.24 -4.06
CA ARG A 20 -13.32 1.74 -4.21
C ARG A 20 -12.48 2.67 -5.08
N ALA A 21 -13.02 3.14 -6.19
CA ALA A 21 -12.31 4.05 -7.09
C ALA A 21 -11.98 5.39 -6.40
N VAL A 22 -12.94 5.95 -5.67
CA VAL A 22 -12.77 7.20 -4.93
C VAL A 22 -11.74 7.05 -3.81
N LYS A 23 -11.70 5.89 -3.14
CA LYS A 23 -10.78 5.61 -2.03
C LYS A 23 -9.42 5.08 -2.46
N ALA A 24 -9.18 4.89 -3.77
CA ALA A 24 -7.94 4.28 -4.25
C ALA A 24 -6.69 5.06 -3.83
N LEU A 25 -6.72 6.39 -3.87
CA LEU A 25 -5.60 7.21 -3.43
C LEU A 25 -5.36 7.07 -1.93
N ASP A 26 -6.41 7.06 -1.12
CA ASP A 26 -6.29 6.88 0.33
C ASP A 26 -5.67 5.52 0.66
N LEU A 27 -6.06 4.47 -0.07
CA LEU A 27 -5.47 3.14 0.08
C LEU A 27 -4.00 3.13 -0.29
N ALA A 28 -3.62 3.80 -1.37
CA ALA A 28 -2.22 3.92 -1.80
C ALA A 28 -1.38 4.65 -0.74
N ILE A 29 -1.91 5.73 -0.16
CA ILE A 29 -1.26 6.48 0.93
C ILE A 29 -1.06 5.59 2.15
N ALA A 30 -2.10 4.83 2.54
CA ALA A 30 -2.02 3.92 3.69
C ALA A 30 -0.94 2.86 3.50
N LEU A 31 -0.85 2.25 2.30
CA LEU A 31 0.19 1.27 1.98
C LEU A 31 1.59 1.91 1.98
N TRP A 32 1.71 3.11 1.45
CA TRP A 32 2.96 3.88 1.47
C TRP A 32 3.41 4.14 2.91
N ASP A 33 2.49 4.61 3.77
CA ASP A 33 2.80 4.92 5.16
C ASP A 33 3.25 3.66 5.91
N MET A 34 2.61 2.51 5.69
CA MET A 34 3.01 1.25 6.30
C MET A 34 4.40 0.81 5.82
N ASP A 35 4.67 0.92 4.53
CA ASP A 35 5.98 0.59 3.96
C ASP A 35 7.08 1.47 4.57
N GLN A 36 6.85 2.78 4.67
CA GLN A 36 7.80 3.72 5.25
C GLN A 36 7.99 3.49 6.75
N TYR A 37 6.93 3.15 7.47
CA TYR A 37 7.03 2.77 8.88
C TYR A 37 7.94 1.56 9.07
N LEU A 38 7.73 0.50 8.30
CA LEU A 38 8.56 -0.71 8.37
C LEU A 38 10.01 -0.41 8.00
N ARG A 39 10.24 0.42 6.98
CA ARG A 39 11.58 0.85 6.59
C ARG A 39 12.27 1.59 7.72
N ALA A 40 11.57 2.51 8.38
CA ALA A 40 12.14 3.30 9.48
C ALA A 40 12.50 2.41 10.68
N GLN A 41 11.72 1.37 10.96
CA GLN A 41 11.99 0.44 12.06
C GLN A 41 13.31 -0.32 11.87
N THR A 42 13.70 -0.60 10.64
CA THR A 42 14.95 -1.31 10.33
C THR A 42 16.10 -0.35 10.08
N LYS A 43 15.88 0.74 9.36
CA LYS A 43 16.92 1.74 9.05
C LYS A 43 17.45 2.44 10.30
N TYR A 44 16.56 2.74 11.25
CA TYR A 44 16.89 3.42 12.49
C TYR A 44 16.74 2.48 13.70
N ALA A 45 17.02 1.18 13.50
CA ALA A 45 16.91 0.19 14.55
C ALA A 45 17.84 0.54 15.71
N PRO A 46 17.34 0.50 16.98
CA PRO A 46 18.21 0.71 18.13
C PRO A 46 19.15 -0.49 18.32
N ASP A 47 20.30 -0.24 18.95
CA ASP A 47 21.29 -1.28 19.26
C ASP A 47 20.70 -2.42 20.11
N SER A 48 19.64 -2.11 20.89
CA SER A 48 18.95 -3.09 21.71
C SER A 48 18.03 -4.03 20.93
N MET A 49 17.79 -3.74 19.63
CA MET A 49 16.96 -4.61 18.82
C MET A 49 17.65 -5.95 18.54
N SER A 50 16.97 -7.06 18.80
CA SER A 50 17.53 -8.37 18.49
C SER A 50 17.58 -8.62 16.99
N ASP A 51 18.52 -9.47 16.54
CA ASP A 51 18.63 -9.85 15.14
C ASP A 51 17.36 -10.51 14.62
N GLU A 52 16.69 -11.29 15.46
CA GLU A 52 15.44 -11.96 15.13
C GLU A 52 14.31 -10.95 14.85
N VAL A 53 14.17 -9.92 15.69
CA VAL A 53 13.18 -8.87 15.50
C VAL A 53 13.48 -8.08 14.21
N TYR A 54 14.74 -7.72 14.01
CA TYR A 54 15.18 -7.01 12.80
C TYR A 54 14.84 -7.82 11.55
N LYS A 55 15.16 -9.10 11.54
CA LYS A 55 14.88 -9.99 10.41
C LYS A 55 13.38 -10.11 10.15
N THR A 56 12.57 -10.25 11.20
CA THR A 56 11.11 -10.35 11.09
C THR A 56 10.53 -9.07 10.45
N LEU A 57 11.00 -7.89 10.86
CA LEU A 57 10.56 -6.62 10.29
C LEU A 57 10.95 -6.49 8.81
N GLN A 58 12.14 -6.91 8.45
CA GLN A 58 12.60 -6.94 7.05
C GLN A 58 11.72 -7.87 6.22
N GLU A 59 11.47 -9.07 6.69
CA GLU A 59 10.64 -10.06 6.00
C GLU A 59 9.21 -9.57 5.84
N THR A 60 8.68 -8.87 6.84
CA THR A 60 7.34 -8.28 6.80
C THR A 60 7.23 -7.23 5.69
N ARG A 61 8.23 -6.36 5.59
CA ARG A 61 8.27 -5.35 4.53
C ARG A 61 8.41 -6.00 3.15
N ASP A 62 9.27 -6.99 3.02
CA ASP A 62 9.47 -7.73 1.77
C ASP A 62 8.18 -8.41 1.34
N LYS A 63 7.43 -8.98 2.30
CA LYS A 63 6.14 -9.61 2.03
C LYS A 63 5.09 -8.59 1.57
N LEU A 64 5.05 -7.43 2.19
CA LEU A 64 4.15 -6.35 1.77
C LEU A 64 4.43 -5.95 0.32
N ARG A 65 5.71 -5.79 -0.04
CA ARG A 65 6.10 -5.44 -1.41
C ARG A 65 5.81 -6.56 -2.41
N GLU A 66 5.99 -7.81 -2.01
CA GLU A 66 5.62 -8.96 -2.83
C GLU A 66 4.11 -8.98 -3.13
N ILE A 67 3.29 -8.78 -2.10
CA ILE A 67 1.83 -8.74 -2.27
C ILE A 67 1.42 -7.61 -3.21
N MET A 68 2.01 -6.43 -3.07
CA MET A 68 1.74 -5.31 -3.97
C MET A 68 2.13 -5.64 -5.40
N SER A 69 3.32 -6.21 -5.60
CA SER A 69 3.79 -6.61 -6.93
C SER A 69 2.87 -7.66 -7.57
N ASP A 70 2.42 -8.65 -6.78
CA ASP A 70 1.48 -9.68 -7.24
C ASP A 70 0.14 -9.09 -7.67
N ASN A 71 -0.24 -7.95 -7.13
CA ASN A 71 -1.45 -7.23 -7.49
C ASN A 71 -1.21 -6.09 -8.49
N SER A 72 -0.03 -6.04 -9.10
CA SER A 72 0.37 -5.01 -10.07
C SER A 72 0.31 -3.59 -9.50
N ILE A 73 0.62 -3.44 -8.21
CA ILE A 73 0.66 -2.15 -7.52
C ILE A 73 2.11 -1.69 -7.42
N ASP A 74 2.42 -0.56 -8.05
CA ASP A 74 3.70 0.13 -7.93
C ASP A 74 3.48 1.43 -7.16
N LEU A 75 3.91 1.47 -5.91
CA LEU A 75 3.74 2.65 -5.05
C LEU A 75 4.53 3.86 -5.56
N ASP A 76 5.70 3.65 -6.14
CA ASP A 76 6.50 4.74 -6.66
C ASP A 76 5.78 5.45 -7.82
N GLU A 77 5.11 4.67 -8.68
CA GLU A 77 4.28 5.19 -9.76
C GLU A 77 3.04 5.91 -9.23
N LEU A 78 2.36 5.31 -8.24
CA LEU A 78 1.12 5.88 -7.69
C LEU A 78 1.37 7.14 -6.86
N MET A 79 2.54 7.25 -6.24
CA MET A 79 2.85 8.34 -5.30
C MET A 79 3.77 9.41 -5.90
N SER A 80 4.20 9.25 -7.13
CA SER A 80 5.07 10.22 -7.80
C SER A 80 4.32 11.46 -8.31
#